data_c069cc19ca19400d6372dc239b5df682
#
_entry.id   c069cc19ca19400d6372dc239b5df682
#
_cell.length_a   1.000
_cell.length_b   1.000
_cell.length_c   1.000
_cell.angle_alpha   90.00
_cell.angle_beta   90.00
_cell.angle_gamma   90.00
#
_symmetry.space_group_name_H-M   'P 1'
#
loop_
_entity.id
_entity.type
_entity.pdbx_description
1 polymer ?
#
loop_
_entity_poly.entity_id
_entity_poly.type
_entity_poly.pdbx_seq_one_letter_code
_entity_poly.pdbx_strand_id
1 'polypeptide(L)'
;MRSTVLLGLFIFLTGITVALYAGPGVNTGSSPGEARAILELDKTVYKSGEDLILTIKNTGSETLLVGSFYRLYRLENGRWEELNIGFSFTGIGYTIPPGSNWSQTVPLVTHASDGAGKLEPLPPGRYRIMKTVSIDRGRCGGRSGEIILSEEFEVVG
;
A
#
# COMPACT_ATOMS: atom_id res chain seq x y z
N MET A 1 -44.68 -31.19 -16.48
CA MET A 1 -43.28 -30.82 -16.70
C MET A 1 -42.97 -29.63 -15.77
N ARG A 2 -42.25 -29.91 -14.69
CA ARG A 2 -41.85 -28.89 -13.69
C ARG A 2 -40.37 -28.58 -13.91
N SER A 3 -40.06 -27.38 -14.33
CA SER A 3 -38.68 -26.88 -14.56
C SER A 3 -38.14 -26.34 -13.24
N THR A 4 -37.13 -27.01 -12.68
CA THR A 4 -36.44 -26.57 -11.45
C THR A 4 -35.27 -25.69 -11.88
N VAL A 5 -35.36 -24.39 -11.54
CA VAL A 5 -34.27 -23.43 -11.73
C VAL A 5 -33.32 -23.57 -10.53
N LEU A 6 -32.12 -24.06 -10.79
CA LEU A 6 -31.02 -24.11 -9.82
C LEU A 6 -30.38 -22.70 -9.75
N LEU A 7 -30.56 -22.01 -8.63
CA LEU A 7 -29.91 -20.76 -8.34
C LEU A 7 -28.49 -21.04 -7.83
N GLY A 8 -27.49 -20.86 -8.70
CA GLY A 8 -26.09 -21.01 -8.33
C GLY A 8 -25.61 -19.82 -7.47
N LEU A 9 -25.28 -20.11 -6.22
CA LEU A 9 -24.66 -19.15 -5.30
C LEU A 9 -23.17 -19.02 -5.67
N PHE A 10 -22.80 -17.92 -6.32
CA PHE A 10 -21.39 -17.56 -6.54
C PHE A 10 -20.84 -16.91 -5.27
N ILE A 11 -20.06 -17.66 -4.51
CA ILE A 11 -19.25 -17.12 -3.41
C ILE A 11 -17.99 -16.55 -4.04
N PHE A 12 -17.89 -15.22 -4.12
CA PHE A 12 -16.63 -14.55 -4.43
C PHE A 12 -15.72 -14.61 -3.21
N LEU A 13 -14.77 -15.55 -3.23
CA LEU A 13 -13.64 -15.53 -2.30
C LEU A 13 -12.66 -14.47 -2.79
N THR A 14 -12.67 -13.29 -2.15
CA THR A 14 -11.62 -12.28 -2.35
C THR A 14 -10.34 -12.80 -1.69
N GLY A 15 -9.49 -13.43 -2.50
CA GLY A 15 -8.18 -13.88 -2.08
C GLY A 15 -7.26 -12.70 -1.83
N ILE A 16 -6.83 -12.52 -0.59
CA ILE A 16 -5.74 -11.62 -0.23
C ILE A 16 -4.45 -12.23 -0.79
N THR A 17 -3.94 -11.65 -1.86
CA THR A 17 -2.66 -12.08 -2.45
C THR A 17 -1.53 -11.32 -1.75
N VAL A 18 -0.89 -11.97 -0.78
CA VAL A 18 0.36 -11.48 -0.20
C VAL A 18 1.49 -11.85 -1.15
N ALA A 19 1.98 -10.89 -1.91
CA ALA A 19 3.16 -11.08 -2.76
C ALA A 19 4.43 -10.86 -1.93
N LEU A 20 5.07 -11.94 -1.51
CA LEU A 20 6.42 -11.95 -0.94
C LEU A 20 7.43 -11.95 -2.10
N TYR A 21 8.04 -10.81 -2.38
CA TYR A 21 9.23 -10.74 -3.23
C TYR A 21 10.48 -10.85 -2.35
N ALA A 22 11.05 -12.04 -2.27
CA ALA A 22 12.39 -12.25 -1.71
C ALA A 22 13.42 -12.17 -2.84
N GLY A 23 14.26 -11.15 -2.84
CA GLY A 23 15.43 -11.08 -3.70
C GLY A 23 16.53 -12.04 -3.23
N PRO A 24 17.42 -12.53 -4.13
CA PRO A 24 18.40 -13.57 -3.79
C PRO A 24 19.56 -13.04 -2.95
N GLY A 25 19.81 -13.65 -1.79
CA GLY A 25 20.97 -13.37 -0.96
C GLY A 25 20.85 -13.90 0.46
N VAL A 26 20.77 -15.21 0.62
CA VAL A 26 20.80 -15.85 1.95
C VAL A 26 22.25 -16.05 2.38
N ASN A 27 22.66 -15.39 3.48
CA ASN A 27 23.81 -15.83 4.28
C ASN A 27 23.31 -16.24 5.67
N THR A 28 23.52 -17.51 5.96
CA THR A 28 23.23 -18.21 7.21
C THR A 28 24.14 -17.71 8.33
N GLY A 29 23.54 -17.04 9.32
CA GLY A 29 24.23 -16.73 10.57
C GLY A 29 23.25 -16.02 11.52
N SER A 30 22.77 -16.73 12.55
CA SER A 30 21.80 -16.36 13.58
C SER A 30 20.43 -15.95 12.99
N SER A 31 19.39 -16.63 13.43
CA SER A 31 17.99 -16.43 12.99
C SER A 31 17.67 -14.92 12.93
N PRO A 32 17.64 -14.28 11.76
CA PRO A 32 17.18 -12.90 11.71
C PRO A 32 15.72 -12.91 12.12
N GLY A 33 15.31 -12.01 12.99
CA GLY A 33 13.91 -11.82 13.31
C GLY A 33 13.10 -11.70 12.01
N GLU A 34 11.90 -12.24 12.01
CA GLU A 34 11.05 -12.22 10.83
C GLU A 34 10.44 -10.82 10.66
N ALA A 35 10.85 -10.12 9.61
CA ALA A 35 10.27 -8.84 9.27
C ALA A 35 8.97 -9.06 8.50
N ARG A 36 7.85 -8.66 9.08
CA ARG A 36 6.51 -8.72 8.46
C ARG A 36 5.77 -7.43 8.67
N ALA A 37 5.14 -6.95 7.61
CA ALA A 37 4.28 -5.78 7.66
C ALA A 37 3.00 -6.05 6.87
N ILE A 38 1.91 -5.44 7.31
CA ILE A 38 0.61 -5.45 6.63
C ILE A 38 0.21 -3.99 6.42
N LEU A 39 -0.25 -3.67 5.20
CA LEU A 39 -0.88 -2.41 4.86
C LEU A 39 -2.39 -2.61 4.87
N GLU A 40 -3.10 -1.75 5.56
CA GLU A 40 -4.56 -1.72 5.57
C GLU A 40 -5.04 -0.31 5.23
N LEU A 41 -6.18 -0.25 4.54
CA LEU A 41 -6.90 0.99 4.27
C LEU A 41 -8.16 1.03 5.14
N ASP A 42 -8.56 2.23 5.56
CA ASP A 42 -9.79 2.42 6.34
C ASP A 42 -11.05 2.06 5.55
N LYS A 43 -11.01 2.18 4.22
CA LYS A 43 -12.07 1.81 3.28
C LYS A 43 -11.47 1.20 2.01
N THR A 44 -12.30 0.55 1.22
CA THR A 44 -11.97 0.08 -0.13
C THR A 44 -12.61 0.93 -1.24
N VAL A 45 -13.57 1.80 -0.87
CA VAL A 45 -14.27 2.71 -1.79
C VAL A 45 -14.29 4.11 -1.17
N TYR A 46 -13.86 5.11 -1.93
CA TYR A 46 -13.80 6.52 -1.53
C TYR A 46 -14.59 7.37 -2.51
N LYS A 47 -15.15 8.47 -2.04
CA LYS A 47 -15.69 9.50 -2.93
C LYS A 47 -14.56 10.40 -3.43
N SER A 48 -14.74 10.98 -4.62
CA SER A 48 -13.81 11.98 -5.15
C SER A 48 -13.65 13.13 -4.16
N GLY A 49 -12.39 13.47 -3.80
CA GLY A 49 -12.06 14.50 -2.82
C GLY A 49 -12.03 14.05 -1.36
N GLU A 50 -12.31 12.78 -1.07
CA GLU A 50 -12.07 12.21 0.27
C GLU A 50 -10.56 11.94 0.48
N ASP A 51 -10.15 11.90 1.74
CA ASP A 51 -8.85 11.41 2.16
C ASP A 51 -8.91 9.91 2.47
N LEU A 52 -7.80 9.22 2.22
CA LEU A 52 -7.57 7.83 2.55
C LEU A 52 -6.72 7.76 3.82
N ILE A 53 -7.05 6.86 4.75
CA ILE A 53 -6.20 6.54 5.90
C ILE A 53 -5.57 5.17 5.65
N LEU A 54 -4.25 5.14 5.50
CA LEU A 54 -3.49 3.90 5.47
C LEU A 54 -2.91 3.61 6.85
N THR A 55 -2.86 2.34 7.22
CA THR A 55 -2.23 1.86 8.44
C THR A 55 -1.26 0.74 8.12
N ILE A 56 -0.03 0.86 8.58
CA ILE A 56 0.98 -0.20 8.50
C ILE A 56 1.07 -0.85 9.87
N LYS A 57 0.84 -2.16 9.92
CA LYS A 57 0.98 -2.99 11.12
C LYS A 57 2.27 -3.80 11.03
N ASN A 58 3.10 -3.72 12.05
CA ASN A 58 4.26 -4.59 12.19
C ASN A 58 3.85 -5.89 12.88
N THR A 59 3.72 -6.95 12.09
CA THR A 59 3.37 -8.30 12.58
C THR A 59 4.59 -9.21 12.72
N GLY A 60 5.78 -8.67 12.48
CA GLY A 60 7.06 -9.36 12.65
C GLY A 60 7.70 -9.10 14.00
N SER A 61 8.93 -9.58 14.17
CA SER A 61 9.75 -9.41 15.37
C SER A 61 10.85 -8.33 15.22
N GLU A 62 11.04 -7.80 14.01
CA GLU A 62 12.00 -6.72 13.75
C GLU A 62 11.32 -5.35 13.85
N THR A 63 12.06 -4.33 14.29
CA THR A 63 11.59 -2.94 14.21
C THR A 63 11.62 -2.48 12.76
N LEU A 64 10.54 -1.84 12.32
CA LEU A 64 10.42 -1.30 10.98
C LEU A 64 10.61 0.21 10.97
N LEU A 65 11.10 0.74 9.85
CA LEU A 65 11.23 2.17 9.58
C LEU A 65 10.38 2.53 8.38
N VAL A 66 9.51 3.53 8.51
CA VAL A 66 8.65 4.03 7.44
C VAL A 66 8.78 5.54 7.31
N GLY A 67 8.81 6.04 6.10
CA GLY A 67 8.72 7.48 5.80
C GLY A 67 7.31 7.87 5.36
N SER A 68 7.08 9.16 5.14
CA SER A 68 5.79 9.67 4.60
C SER A 68 5.58 9.34 3.12
N PHE A 69 6.63 8.98 2.37
CA PHE A 69 6.57 8.69 0.94
C PHE A 69 5.64 7.53 0.59
N TYR A 70 4.84 7.70 -0.46
CA TYR A 70 4.00 6.69 -1.08
C TYR A 70 3.91 6.93 -2.58
N ARG A 71 3.42 5.95 -3.33
CA ARG A 71 3.08 6.06 -4.74
C ARG A 71 1.63 5.71 -4.96
N LEU A 72 0.98 6.40 -5.88
CA LEU A 72 -0.36 6.09 -6.36
C LEU A 72 -0.30 5.66 -7.81
N TYR A 73 -1.08 4.66 -8.15
CA TYR A 73 -1.24 4.15 -9.51
C TYR A 73 -2.73 4.15 -9.86
N ARG A 74 -3.04 4.39 -11.12
CA ARG A 74 -4.38 4.23 -11.68
C ARG A 74 -4.39 3.06 -12.67
N LEU A 75 -5.45 2.29 -12.66
CA LEU A 75 -5.66 1.23 -13.64
C LEU A 75 -6.25 1.84 -14.92
N GLU A 76 -5.45 1.87 -15.99
CA GLU A 76 -5.84 2.37 -17.31
C GLU A 76 -5.54 1.31 -18.37
N ASN A 77 -6.54 0.96 -19.20
CA ASN A 77 -6.38 -0.02 -20.29
C ASN A 77 -5.74 -1.35 -19.83
N GLY A 78 -6.04 -1.80 -18.59
CA GLY A 78 -5.49 -3.03 -18.01
C GLY A 78 -4.05 -2.92 -17.49
N ARG A 79 -3.50 -1.71 -17.38
CA ARG A 79 -2.15 -1.45 -16.86
C ARG A 79 -2.21 -0.47 -15.69
N TRP A 80 -1.27 -0.62 -14.76
CA TRP A 80 -1.09 0.30 -13.65
C TRP A 80 -0.14 1.42 -14.07
N GLU A 81 -0.68 2.63 -14.19
CA GLU A 81 0.08 3.85 -14.53
C GLU A 81 0.33 4.66 -13.25
N GLU A 82 1.60 5.03 -12.99
CA GLU A 82 1.97 5.83 -11.83
C GLU A 82 1.47 7.26 -12.00
N LEU A 83 0.80 7.77 -10.97
CA LEU A 83 0.30 9.13 -10.95
C LEU A 83 1.37 10.11 -10.45
N ASN A 84 1.45 11.27 -11.09
CA ASN A 84 2.22 12.39 -10.56
C ASN A 84 1.39 13.09 -9.47
N ILE A 85 1.64 12.73 -8.21
CA ILE A 85 0.93 13.29 -7.06
C ILE A 85 1.48 14.65 -6.61
N GLY A 86 2.63 15.10 -7.17
CA GLY A 86 3.18 16.43 -6.97
C GLY A 86 3.57 16.83 -5.55
N PHE A 87 3.61 15.89 -4.62
CA PHE A 87 4.02 16.18 -3.25
C PHE A 87 5.52 16.01 -3.06
N SER A 88 6.10 16.95 -2.30
CA SER A 88 7.43 16.76 -1.72
C SER A 88 7.25 16.11 -0.35
N PHE A 89 7.90 14.99 -0.15
CA PHE A 89 7.85 14.28 1.12
C PHE A 89 9.01 14.70 2.03
N THR A 90 8.74 14.77 3.32
CA THR A 90 9.79 15.01 4.32
C THR A 90 10.65 13.76 4.47
N GLY A 91 11.96 13.94 4.69
CA GLY A 91 12.89 12.84 4.96
C GLY A 91 12.76 12.25 6.38
N ILE A 92 11.63 12.49 7.08
CA ILE A 92 11.40 12.01 8.44
C ILE A 92 11.02 10.53 8.38
N GLY A 93 11.76 9.70 9.12
CA GLY A 93 11.45 8.28 9.34
C GLY A 93 10.77 8.07 10.69
N TYR A 94 9.81 7.16 10.71
CA TYR A 94 9.10 6.73 11.92
C TYR A 94 9.39 5.26 12.16
N THR A 95 9.72 4.90 13.41
CA THR A 95 9.92 3.51 13.80
C THR A 95 8.60 2.87 14.19
N ILE A 96 8.41 1.62 13.74
CA ILE A 96 7.26 0.78 14.12
C ILE A 96 7.80 -0.45 14.85
N PRO A 97 7.78 -0.48 16.19
CA PRO A 97 8.18 -1.65 16.98
C PRO A 97 7.30 -2.88 16.66
N PRO A 98 7.76 -4.10 16.97
CA PRO A 98 6.95 -5.31 16.87
C PRO A 98 5.59 -5.16 17.57
N GLY A 99 4.53 -5.60 16.90
CA GLY A 99 3.15 -5.51 17.42
C GLY A 99 2.52 -4.12 17.40
N SER A 100 3.25 -3.10 16.95
CA SER A 100 2.77 -1.71 16.84
C SER A 100 2.29 -1.40 15.42
N ASN A 101 1.65 -0.23 15.29
CA ASN A 101 1.18 0.28 13.99
C ASN A 101 1.55 1.76 13.81
N TRP A 102 1.48 2.21 12.57
CA TRP A 102 1.65 3.60 12.17
C TRP A 102 0.64 3.93 11.09
N SER A 103 0.02 5.11 11.16
CA SER A 103 -1.01 5.53 10.21
C SER A 103 -0.67 6.86 9.57
N GLN A 104 -1.15 7.04 8.36
CA GLN A 104 -0.98 8.26 7.57
C GLN A 104 -2.28 8.60 6.83
N THR A 105 -2.65 9.87 6.86
CA THR A 105 -3.70 10.41 5.99
C THR A 105 -3.09 10.76 4.63
N VAL A 106 -3.73 10.32 3.57
CA VAL A 106 -3.31 10.48 2.17
C VAL A 106 -4.41 11.22 1.42
N PRO A 107 -4.19 12.45 0.97
CA PRO A 107 -5.14 13.13 0.11
C PRO A 107 -5.20 12.44 -1.26
N LEU A 108 -6.42 12.13 -1.71
CA LEU A 108 -6.65 11.49 -3.00
C LEU A 108 -6.72 12.54 -4.12
N VAL A 109 -5.56 13.11 -4.44
CA VAL A 109 -5.40 14.17 -5.44
C VAL A 109 -4.26 13.86 -6.41
N THR A 110 -4.29 14.47 -7.57
CA THR A 110 -3.25 14.43 -8.60
C THR A 110 -3.05 15.82 -9.20
N HIS A 111 -1.98 16.02 -9.95
CA HIS A 111 -1.84 17.23 -10.74
C HIS A 111 -2.85 17.28 -11.87
N ALA A 112 -3.45 18.44 -12.06
CA ALA A 112 -4.30 18.70 -13.22
C ALA A 112 -3.50 18.49 -14.51
N SER A 113 -4.13 17.89 -15.51
CA SER A 113 -3.51 17.60 -16.81
C SER A 113 -3.18 18.82 -17.64
N ASP A 114 -3.66 20.02 -17.25
CA ASP A 114 -3.41 21.30 -17.92
C ASP A 114 -2.03 21.90 -17.65
N GLY A 115 -1.21 21.27 -16.81
CA GLY A 115 0.12 21.73 -16.45
C GLY A 115 0.17 22.97 -15.55
N ALA A 116 -0.97 23.43 -15.03
CA ALA A 116 -1.05 24.62 -14.17
C ALA A 116 -0.54 24.40 -12.74
N GLY A 117 -0.06 23.20 -12.42
CA GLY A 117 0.46 22.87 -11.09
C GLY A 117 -0.64 22.76 -10.01
N LYS A 118 -1.92 22.86 -10.40
CA LYS A 118 -3.06 22.74 -9.51
C LYS A 118 -3.30 21.26 -9.16
N LEU A 119 -3.60 21.00 -7.89
CA LEU A 119 -4.05 19.69 -7.45
C LEU A 119 -5.57 19.55 -7.62
N GLU A 120 -6.00 18.43 -8.16
CA GLU A 120 -7.41 18.09 -8.36
C GLU A 120 -7.71 16.75 -7.72
N PRO A 121 -8.94 16.53 -7.21
CA PRO A 121 -9.37 15.25 -6.71
C PRO A 121 -9.19 14.15 -7.74
N LEU A 122 -8.84 12.94 -7.30
CA LEU A 122 -8.77 11.79 -8.18
C LEU A 122 -10.12 11.56 -8.86
N PRO A 123 -10.16 11.40 -10.19
CA PRO A 123 -11.39 11.05 -10.89
C PRO A 123 -11.84 9.63 -10.54
N PRO A 124 -13.11 9.27 -10.77
CA PRO A 124 -13.60 7.90 -10.58
C PRO A 124 -12.75 6.88 -11.32
N GLY A 125 -12.46 5.74 -10.67
CA GLY A 125 -11.62 4.69 -11.21
C GLY A 125 -11.04 3.75 -10.15
N ARG A 126 -10.23 2.78 -10.62
CA ARG A 126 -9.51 1.86 -9.75
C ARG A 126 -8.08 2.33 -9.56
N TYR A 127 -7.65 2.27 -8.31
CA TYR A 127 -6.36 2.79 -7.87
C TYR A 127 -5.61 1.76 -7.02
N ARG A 128 -4.30 1.96 -6.93
CA ARG A 128 -3.42 1.20 -6.04
C ARG A 128 -2.50 2.17 -5.32
N ILE A 129 -2.41 2.05 -3.99
CA ILE A 129 -1.39 2.73 -3.21
C ILE A 129 -0.25 1.75 -2.91
N MET A 130 0.99 2.25 -2.99
CA MET A 130 2.19 1.48 -2.70
C MET A 130 3.03 2.20 -1.65
N LYS A 131 3.57 1.45 -0.71
CA LYS A 131 4.41 1.93 0.38
C LYS A 131 5.63 1.03 0.55
N THR A 132 6.80 1.63 0.76
CA THR A 132 8.03 0.90 1.10
C THR A 132 8.32 1.07 2.57
N VAL A 133 8.65 -0.02 3.23
CA VAL A 133 9.03 -0.09 4.64
C VAL A 133 10.41 -0.74 4.73
N SER A 134 11.32 -0.15 5.47
CA SER A 134 12.66 -0.70 5.70
C SER A 134 12.75 -1.39 7.05
N ILE A 135 13.66 -2.35 7.18
CA ILE A 135 13.97 -2.98 8.47
C ILE A 135 14.99 -2.11 9.17
N ASP A 136 14.69 -1.64 10.39
CA ASP A 136 15.61 -0.86 11.21
C ASP A 136 16.58 -1.80 11.93
N ARG A 137 17.81 -1.92 11.43
CA ARG A 137 18.89 -2.70 12.05
C ARG A 137 19.89 -1.85 12.84
N GLY A 138 19.53 -0.59 13.11
CA GLY A 138 20.43 0.35 13.79
C GLY A 138 21.65 0.74 12.94
N ARG A 139 22.52 1.56 13.53
CA ARG A 139 23.70 2.14 12.82
C ARG A 139 24.78 1.15 12.43
N CYS A 140 24.79 -0.07 12.99
CA CYS A 140 25.81 -1.09 12.76
C CYS A 140 25.34 -2.26 11.89
N GLY A 141 24.09 -2.27 11.46
CA GLY A 141 23.51 -3.33 10.64
C GLY A 141 23.79 -3.11 9.14
N GLY A 142 24.25 -4.17 8.45
CA GLY A 142 24.38 -4.18 7.00
C GLY A 142 23.06 -3.83 6.27
N ARG A 143 23.00 -4.06 4.95
CA ARG A 143 21.84 -3.71 4.09
C ARG A 143 20.51 -3.97 4.79
N SER A 144 19.74 -2.91 5.05
CA SER A 144 18.37 -3.01 5.52
C SER A 144 17.54 -3.67 4.41
N GLY A 145 16.77 -4.69 4.78
CA GLY A 145 15.77 -5.26 3.86
C GLY A 145 14.66 -4.25 3.65
N GLU A 146 14.03 -4.30 2.48
CA GLU A 146 12.84 -3.49 2.17
C GLU A 146 11.64 -4.42 1.94
N ILE A 147 10.48 -3.98 2.42
CA ILE A 147 9.18 -4.62 2.20
C ILE A 147 8.35 -3.64 1.39
N ILE A 148 7.87 -4.07 0.24
CA ILE A 148 6.95 -3.29 -0.59
C ILE A 148 5.54 -3.78 -0.29
N LEU A 149 4.70 -2.86 0.15
CA LEU A 149 3.29 -3.10 0.48
C LEU A 149 2.42 -2.37 -0.52
N SER A 150 1.28 -2.97 -0.90
CA SER A 150 0.32 -2.31 -1.77
C SER A 150 -1.10 -2.77 -1.49
N GLU A 151 -2.06 -1.85 -1.61
CA GLU A 151 -3.49 -2.12 -1.52
C GLU A 151 -4.24 -1.40 -2.65
N GLU A 152 -5.33 -2.01 -3.10
CA GLU A 152 -6.18 -1.47 -4.15
C GLU A 152 -7.44 -0.85 -3.53
N PHE A 153 -7.94 0.21 -4.17
CA PHE A 153 -9.17 0.89 -3.79
C PHE A 153 -9.87 1.46 -5.03
N GLU A 154 -11.10 1.87 -4.85
CA GLU A 154 -11.92 2.50 -5.88
C GLU A 154 -12.28 3.92 -5.46
N VAL A 155 -12.25 4.85 -6.42
CA VAL A 155 -12.81 6.19 -6.27
C VAL A 155 -14.10 6.25 -7.09
N VAL A 156 -15.16 6.72 -6.47
CA VAL A 156 -16.48 6.93 -7.09
C VAL A 156 -16.83 8.41 -7.13
N GLY A 157 -17.74 8.79 -8.03
CA GLY A 157 -18.20 10.17 -8.20
C GLY A 157 -19.19 10.61 -7.14
#